data_27c3bfe7b3c9ff981cec21e52f47902d
#
_entry.id   27c3bfe7b3c9ff981cec21e52f47902d
#
_cell.length_a   1.000
_cell.length_b   1.000
_cell.length_c   1.000
_cell.angle_alpha   90.00
_cell.angle_beta   90.00
_cell.angle_gamma   90.00
#
_symmetry.space_group_name_H-M   'P 1'
#
loop_
_entity.id
_entity.type
_entity.pdbx_description
1 polymer ?
#
loop_
_entity_poly.entity_id
_entity_poly.type
_entity_poly.pdbx_seq_one_letter_code
_entity_poly.pdbx_strand_id
1 'polypeptide(L)'
;MRLRWSPLGGLLATLPLVGALVVGAPTTARAAVGSGNLIVNGDAEAGGYCTNDWSAATTVPGWTTEAGGVDVMCSSVGSFGLPKDGNTPGKAFFGPGNFGDGSMTQTVDVSSAATAIDGAGVHYNLAGWLGGWTTYGGYVAVALHFQDANGRPLGPTAKLPTVSATDRGLSTEFLSRTATGAVPAGTRSIQVEVQFLSSTNETGYLDNLSLTLDTPVAAPAPLTPPASQVPGYDHVFTVMMENTDYSQIMNDPADTPYIHSLMSQGATLTDAHGVYHPSDENYLAVAGGDTYTKGATYWPNINSPQRNLGDTVEDAGKTWKAYEQGMGTPCNTNKNNDSYYMPDDAPFINYTDIGGNPSRCAAHLFDTTQLTTDLKSAATTPNFSWIAADDYYDGEASGNGSATSLRTQDGWLQQTLAPVLSSPAWTQQRSLLLLTWDESQNEGYNHLATVVVGSQGTVPAGTSSPLHYDHYGIGRTIESALGLPGLTANDTYATPLNAAFAPSTATGPTLTGDLNAVANGGNVTLRYGLPNASQAGPKNWIGLYPAGVTPGSRSALTWSYTPNQSGAVTFATGKLSGAGRYDAYYLANDGYSVLAGPFTVTVG
;
A
#
# COMPACT_ATOMS: atom_id res chain seq x y z
N MET A 1 -50.11 41.35 -42.39
CA MET A 1 -51.51 41.81 -42.45
C MET A 1 -52.06 41.74 -41.04
N ARG A 2 -52.04 42.80 -40.25
CA ARG A 2 -53.19 43.68 -39.86
C ARG A 2 -54.36 42.84 -39.30
N LEU A 3 -54.96 42.99 -38.11
CA LEU A 3 -55.20 44.10 -37.14
C LEU A 3 -55.92 43.42 -35.93
N ARG A 4 -55.63 43.77 -34.66
CA ARG A 4 -56.45 44.64 -33.76
C ARG A 4 -57.90 44.17 -33.51
N TRP A 5 -58.44 44.05 -32.28
CA TRP A 5 -58.71 45.03 -31.22
C TRP A 5 -59.45 44.39 -30.05
N SER A 6 -59.20 44.88 -28.83
CA SER A 6 -60.08 44.76 -27.65
C SER A 6 -61.33 45.61 -27.79
N PRO A 7 -62.35 45.66 -26.87
CA PRO A 7 -62.20 45.96 -25.45
C PRO A 7 -63.32 45.45 -24.47
N LEU A 8 -63.01 45.59 -23.17
CA LEU A 8 -63.81 46.04 -22.01
C LEU A 8 -65.31 45.66 -21.84
N GLY A 9 -65.58 45.20 -20.57
CA GLY A 9 -66.92 45.24 -19.99
C GLY A 9 -66.87 44.68 -18.55
N GLY A 10 -66.81 45.56 -17.56
CA GLY A 10 -66.97 45.21 -16.15
C GLY A 10 -68.40 45.03 -15.75
N LEU A 11 -68.63 44.30 -14.66
CA LEU A 11 -69.75 44.55 -13.74
C LEU A 11 -69.46 43.93 -12.37
N LEU A 12 -69.72 44.71 -11.35
CA LEU A 12 -69.79 44.34 -9.93
C LEU A 12 -70.86 43.32 -9.67
N ALA A 13 -70.66 42.43 -8.69
CA ALA A 13 -71.65 42.15 -7.65
C ALA A 13 -71.23 41.09 -6.62
N THR A 14 -71.27 41.48 -5.37
CA THR A 14 -71.75 40.81 -4.17
C THR A 14 -71.05 39.52 -3.67
N LEU A 15 -70.40 39.67 -2.50
CA LEU A 15 -70.02 38.59 -1.60
C LEU A 15 -71.23 37.86 -1.01
N PRO A 16 -71.08 36.55 -0.71
CA PRO A 16 -71.50 36.02 0.58
C PRO A 16 -70.31 35.44 1.35
N LEU A 17 -70.31 35.76 2.64
CA LEU A 17 -69.45 35.20 3.66
C LEU A 17 -69.79 33.73 3.82
N VAL A 18 -68.87 32.83 3.44
CA VAL A 18 -68.97 31.39 3.77
C VAL A 18 -67.73 31.08 4.63
N GLY A 19 -67.99 30.59 5.83
CA GLY A 19 -67.00 30.20 6.81
C GLY A 19 -66.02 29.18 6.25
N ALA A 20 -64.75 29.49 6.24
CA ALA A 20 -63.69 28.58 5.87
C ALA A 20 -63.47 27.57 7.03
N LEU A 21 -63.90 26.33 6.80
CA LEU A 21 -63.34 25.19 7.51
C LEU A 21 -61.85 25.10 7.11
N VAL A 22 -60.96 25.40 8.03
CA VAL A 22 -59.52 25.10 7.86
C VAL A 22 -59.39 23.60 8.00
N VAL A 23 -59.51 22.88 6.90
CA VAL A 23 -59.04 21.51 6.80
C VAL A 23 -57.50 21.65 6.78
N GLY A 24 -56.85 21.32 7.90
CA GLY A 24 -55.41 21.21 7.98
C GLY A 24 -54.94 20.25 6.90
N ALA A 25 -54.19 20.74 5.93
CA ALA A 25 -53.49 19.88 4.97
C ALA A 25 -52.63 18.90 5.79
N PRO A 26 -52.60 17.62 5.42
CA PRO A 26 -51.69 16.70 6.04
C PRO A 26 -50.28 17.23 5.79
N THR A 27 -49.57 17.59 6.85
CA THR A 27 -48.12 17.83 6.76
C THR A 27 -47.53 16.52 6.31
N THR A 28 -47.21 16.41 5.04
CA THR A 28 -46.35 15.33 4.56
C THR A 28 -45.07 15.42 5.40
N ALA A 29 -44.94 14.48 6.33
CA ALA A 29 -43.70 14.30 7.05
C ALA A 29 -42.62 14.17 5.98
N ARG A 30 -41.75 15.17 5.89
CA ARG A 30 -40.55 15.12 5.06
C ARG A 30 -39.80 13.91 5.60
N ALA A 31 -39.59 12.89 4.77
CA ALA A 31 -38.83 11.72 5.17
C ALA A 31 -37.53 12.24 5.82
N ALA A 32 -37.23 11.79 7.02
CA ALA A 32 -35.98 12.15 7.68
C ALA A 32 -34.85 11.80 6.73
N VAL A 33 -34.01 12.79 6.42
CA VAL A 33 -32.87 12.57 5.55
C VAL A 33 -31.90 11.73 6.37
N GLY A 34 -31.66 10.48 5.96
CA GLY A 34 -30.66 9.61 6.58
C GLY A 34 -29.23 10.12 6.38
N SER A 35 -28.26 9.40 6.90
CA SER A 35 -26.85 9.69 6.62
C SER A 35 -26.49 9.38 5.17
N GLY A 36 -25.41 10.00 4.65
CA GLY A 36 -24.67 9.47 3.51
C GLY A 36 -23.96 8.16 3.87
N ASN A 37 -23.17 7.62 2.94
CA ASN A 37 -22.27 6.51 3.27
C ASN A 37 -21.29 6.97 4.36
N LEU A 38 -21.22 6.22 5.45
CA LEU A 38 -20.34 6.50 6.59
C LEU A 38 -19.00 5.78 6.46
N ILE A 39 -18.91 4.80 5.55
CA ILE A 39 -17.65 4.12 5.23
C ILE A 39 -16.86 4.98 4.25
N VAL A 40 -15.62 5.25 4.58
CA VAL A 40 -14.67 5.93 3.70
C VAL A 40 -13.95 4.89 2.87
N ASN A 41 -13.80 5.15 1.55
CA ASN A 41 -13.13 4.23 0.64
C ASN A 41 -13.71 2.80 0.72
N GLY A 42 -15.02 2.68 0.67
CA GLY A 42 -15.69 1.37 0.62
C GLY A 42 -15.70 0.75 -0.78
N ASP A 43 -15.29 1.52 -1.78
CA ASP A 43 -15.25 1.23 -3.20
C ASP A 43 -13.82 1.02 -3.75
N ALA A 44 -12.82 0.96 -2.88
CA ALA A 44 -11.40 0.79 -3.23
C ALA A 44 -10.79 1.86 -4.16
N GLU A 45 -11.51 2.97 -4.43
CA GLU A 45 -11.10 3.99 -5.41
C GLU A 45 -10.23 5.10 -4.81
N ALA A 46 -10.16 5.22 -3.48
CA ALA A 46 -9.30 6.21 -2.84
C ALA A 46 -7.87 5.65 -2.75
N GLY A 47 -6.96 6.36 -3.34
CA GLY A 47 -5.61 5.87 -3.56
C GLY A 47 -5.40 5.62 -5.05
N GLY A 48 -6.35 4.99 -5.71
CA GLY A 48 -6.38 4.86 -7.18
C GLY A 48 -5.41 3.85 -7.76
N TYR A 49 -4.56 3.23 -6.94
CA TYR A 49 -3.71 2.17 -7.43
C TYR A 49 -4.36 0.81 -7.20
N CYS A 50 -4.03 -0.09 -8.08
CA CYS A 50 -4.40 -1.47 -7.94
C CYS A 50 -3.23 -2.34 -8.38
N THR A 51 -3.16 -3.53 -7.85
CA THR A 51 -2.19 -4.55 -8.26
C THR A 51 -2.92 -5.70 -8.96
N ASN A 52 -2.19 -6.59 -9.58
CA ASN A 52 -2.70 -7.85 -10.12
C ASN A 52 -1.76 -9.02 -9.86
N ASP A 53 -0.83 -8.84 -8.94
CA ASP A 53 0.13 -9.85 -8.50
C ASP A 53 -0.16 -10.40 -7.10
N TRP A 54 -1.27 -9.97 -6.46
CA TRP A 54 -1.68 -10.40 -5.13
C TRP A 54 -0.76 -9.94 -3.99
N SER A 55 0.05 -8.92 -4.21
CA SER A 55 0.82 -8.29 -3.15
C SER A 55 -0.11 -7.55 -2.18
N ALA A 56 0.19 -7.58 -0.89
CA ALA A 56 -0.58 -6.81 0.07
C ALA A 56 -0.34 -5.31 -0.14
N ALA A 57 -1.41 -4.53 -0.22
CA ALA A 57 -1.29 -3.08 -0.26
C ALA A 57 -0.61 -2.55 1.01
N THR A 58 0.32 -1.61 0.85
CA THR A 58 1.03 -0.96 1.97
C THR A 58 0.07 -0.24 2.88
N THR A 59 -0.82 0.51 2.28
CA THR A 59 -1.88 1.25 2.96
C THR A 59 -3.16 1.20 2.14
N VAL A 60 -4.26 0.95 2.80
CA VAL A 60 -5.59 1.12 2.21
C VAL A 60 -6.19 2.39 2.81
N PRO A 61 -6.29 3.50 2.06
CA PRO A 61 -6.74 4.77 2.60
C PRO A 61 -8.08 4.65 3.31
N GLY A 62 -8.15 5.14 4.55
CA GLY A 62 -9.35 5.06 5.39
C GLY A 62 -9.51 3.76 6.18
N TRP A 63 -8.67 2.77 5.94
CA TRP A 63 -8.72 1.47 6.62
C TRP A 63 -7.45 1.20 7.41
N THR A 64 -7.58 0.44 8.48
CA THR A 64 -6.46 -0.18 9.18
C THR A 64 -6.40 -1.62 8.71
N THR A 65 -5.34 -2.00 8.02
CA THR A 65 -5.09 -3.38 7.63
C THR A 65 -4.51 -4.13 8.84
N GLU A 66 -5.02 -5.34 9.06
CA GLU A 66 -4.58 -6.22 10.14
C GLU A 66 -3.88 -7.46 9.54
N ALA A 67 -3.92 -8.57 10.20
CA ALA A 67 -3.22 -9.78 9.77
C ALA A 67 -3.43 -10.14 8.29
N GLY A 68 -2.37 -10.58 7.62
CA GLY A 68 -2.39 -11.08 6.24
C GLY A 68 -2.41 -10.03 5.13
N GLY A 69 -2.65 -8.76 5.50
CA GLY A 69 -2.78 -7.69 4.53
C GLY A 69 -4.06 -7.75 3.70
N VAL A 70 -4.29 -6.72 2.93
CA VAL A 70 -5.39 -6.59 1.96
C VAL A 70 -4.79 -6.08 0.67
N ASP A 71 -5.19 -6.64 -0.44
CA ASP A 71 -4.81 -6.17 -1.75
C ASP A 71 -5.90 -5.29 -2.35
N VAL A 72 -5.48 -4.30 -3.14
CA VAL A 72 -6.35 -3.49 -3.99
C VAL A 72 -6.16 -3.97 -5.42
N MET A 73 -7.11 -4.74 -5.90
CA MET A 73 -7.04 -5.46 -7.17
C MET A 73 -7.52 -4.60 -8.33
N CYS A 74 -6.82 -4.65 -9.47
CA CYS A 74 -7.26 -3.98 -10.69
C CYS A 74 -8.47 -4.67 -11.32
N SER A 75 -9.53 -3.92 -11.59
CA SER A 75 -10.71 -4.42 -12.30
C SER A 75 -10.47 -4.62 -13.81
N SER A 76 -9.46 -3.99 -14.38
CA SER A 76 -9.17 -4.00 -15.83
C SER A 76 -8.31 -5.16 -16.30
N VAL A 77 -7.79 -6.00 -15.41
CA VAL A 77 -6.85 -7.06 -15.80
C VAL A 77 -7.56 -8.26 -16.36
N GLY A 78 -7.38 -8.49 -17.66
CA GLY A 78 -8.08 -9.48 -18.45
C GLY A 78 -7.94 -10.95 -18.03
N SER A 79 -7.08 -11.26 -17.05
CA SER A 79 -6.95 -12.60 -16.47
C SER A 79 -8.02 -12.90 -15.43
N PHE A 80 -8.62 -11.91 -14.80
CA PHE A 80 -9.53 -12.09 -13.68
C PHE A 80 -11.02 -12.05 -14.06
N GLY A 81 -11.35 -11.95 -15.35
CA GLY A 81 -12.73 -12.02 -15.83
C GLY A 81 -13.67 -11.11 -15.01
N LEU A 82 -13.91 -9.91 -15.49
CA LEU A 82 -14.88 -8.99 -14.90
C LEU A 82 -16.27 -9.64 -14.80
N PRO A 83 -17.09 -9.25 -13.80
CA PRO A 83 -18.47 -9.69 -13.69
C PRO A 83 -19.22 -9.48 -15.01
N LYS A 84 -19.95 -10.49 -15.45
CA LYS A 84 -20.63 -10.49 -16.76
C LYS A 84 -21.92 -9.66 -16.77
N ASP A 85 -22.40 -9.21 -15.62
CA ASP A 85 -23.71 -8.59 -15.48
C ASP A 85 -23.73 -7.05 -15.59
N GLY A 86 -22.61 -6.44 -15.97
CA GLY A 86 -22.47 -5.00 -16.13
C GLY A 86 -22.30 -4.24 -14.81
N ASN A 87 -22.19 -4.91 -13.70
CA ASN A 87 -21.86 -4.35 -12.40
C ASN A 87 -20.32 -4.28 -12.30
N THR A 88 -19.74 -3.31 -12.96
CA THR A 88 -18.31 -3.09 -12.91
C THR A 88 -17.93 -2.51 -11.55
N PRO A 89 -17.07 -3.16 -10.78
CA PRO A 89 -16.28 -2.45 -9.80
C PRO A 89 -15.55 -1.34 -10.56
N GLY A 90 -15.43 -0.16 -10.03
CA GLY A 90 -14.77 0.97 -10.68
C GLY A 90 -13.44 0.58 -11.35
N LYS A 91 -12.35 1.15 -10.92
CA LYS A 91 -11.01 0.74 -11.36
C LYS A 91 -10.42 -0.37 -10.50
N ALA A 92 -10.87 -0.48 -9.25
CA ALA A 92 -10.32 -1.38 -8.26
C ALA A 92 -11.39 -2.01 -7.36
N PHE A 93 -11.01 -3.08 -6.68
CA PHE A 93 -11.79 -3.74 -5.64
C PHE A 93 -10.83 -4.37 -4.61
N PHE A 94 -11.33 -4.71 -3.42
CA PHE A 94 -10.52 -5.33 -2.38
C PHE A 94 -10.44 -6.85 -2.53
N GLY A 95 -9.25 -7.40 -2.34
CA GLY A 95 -8.96 -8.82 -2.23
C GLY A 95 -8.05 -9.13 -1.03
N PRO A 96 -7.77 -10.41 -0.76
CA PRO A 96 -6.79 -10.78 0.26
C PRO A 96 -5.38 -10.52 -0.29
N GLY A 97 -4.53 -9.94 0.52
CA GLY A 97 -3.10 -9.88 0.24
C GLY A 97 -2.45 -11.27 0.36
N ASN A 98 -1.44 -11.51 -0.46
CA ASN A 98 -0.60 -12.69 -0.35
C ASN A 98 -1.35 -14.05 -0.45
N PHE A 99 -2.42 -14.12 -1.22
CA PHE A 99 -3.27 -15.32 -1.39
C PHE A 99 -3.73 -15.99 -0.08
N GLY A 100 -3.67 -15.27 1.03
CA GLY A 100 -3.99 -15.79 2.35
C GLY A 100 -5.25 -15.18 2.96
N ASP A 101 -5.46 -15.46 4.24
CA ASP A 101 -6.46 -14.75 5.02
C ASP A 101 -5.96 -13.32 5.30
N GLY A 102 -6.81 -12.34 5.08
CA GLY A 102 -6.52 -10.95 5.34
C GLY A 102 -7.66 -10.25 6.04
N SER A 103 -7.41 -9.15 6.74
CA SER A 103 -8.45 -8.37 7.37
C SER A 103 -8.13 -6.88 7.41
N MET A 104 -9.19 -6.08 7.39
CA MET A 104 -9.12 -4.65 7.59
C MET A 104 -10.29 -4.15 8.44
N THR A 105 -10.06 -3.06 9.16
CA THR A 105 -11.08 -2.44 10.01
C THR A 105 -11.18 -0.94 9.76
N GLN A 106 -12.37 -0.40 9.98
CA GLN A 106 -12.62 1.04 10.01
C GLN A 106 -13.59 1.37 11.14
N THR A 107 -13.28 2.38 11.94
CA THR A 107 -14.18 2.85 13.01
C THR A 107 -14.93 4.09 12.56
N VAL A 108 -16.26 3.96 12.51
CA VAL A 108 -17.18 5.03 12.13
C VAL A 108 -17.70 5.69 13.40
N ASP A 109 -17.47 6.99 13.58
CA ASP A 109 -18.03 7.79 14.68
C ASP A 109 -19.49 8.14 14.39
N VAL A 110 -20.37 7.72 15.27
CA VAL A 110 -21.82 8.01 15.23
C VAL A 110 -22.28 8.85 16.44
N SER A 111 -21.37 9.41 17.21
CA SER A 111 -21.65 10.19 18.42
C SER A 111 -22.50 11.43 18.13
N SER A 112 -22.43 12.00 16.94
CA SER A 112 -23.29 13.12 16.51
C SER A 112 -24.79 12.75 16.48
N ALA A 113 -25.13 11.46 16.36
CA ALA A 113 -26.49 10.94 16.39
C ALA A 113 -26.90 10.34 17.77
N ALA A 114 -26.08 10.53 18.81
CA ALA A 114 -26.25 9.88 20.12
C ALA A 114 -27.68 9.98 20.68
N THR A 115 -28.31 11.16 20.63
CA THR A 115 -29.68 11.35 21.13
C THR A 115 -30.71 10.49 20.39
N ALA A 116 -30.59 10.36 19.07
CA ALA A 116 -31.49 9.51 18.27
C ALA A 116 -31.24 8.02 18.55
N ILE A 117 -30.00 7.62 18.68
CA ILE A 117 -29.57 6.24 18.97
C ILE A 117 -30.08 5.82 20.36
N ASP A 118 -29.91 6.68 21.37
CA ASP A 118 -30.38 6.40 22.75
C ASP A 118 -31.91 6.35 22.85
N GLY A 119 -32.61 7.01 21.94
CA GLY A 119 -34.06 6.92 21.78
C GLY A 119 -34.55 5.63 21.15
N ALA A 120 -33.66 4.69 20.84
CA ALA A 120 -33.94 3.34 20.28
C ALA A 120 -34.73 3.33 18.97
N GLY A 121 -34.57 4.34 18.12
CA GLY A 121 -35.28 4.47 16.83
C GLY A 121 -34.38 4.46 15.60
N VAL A 122 -33.08 4.25 15.74
CA VAL A 122 -32.12 4.31 14.62
C VAL A 122 -31.86 2.91 14.08
N HIS A 123 -31.92 2.81 12.74
CA HIS A 123 -31.59 1.58 12.04
C HIS A 123 -30.38 1.82 11.11
N TYR A 124 -29.56 0.78 10.99
CA TYR A 124 -28.49 0.74 10.00
C TYR A 124 -28.94 0.02 8.73
N ASN A 125 -28.35 0.39 7.61
CA ASN A 125 -28.35 -0.36 6.37
C ASN A 125 -26.89 -0.54 5.95
N LEU A 126 -26.42 -1.80 6.01
CA LEU A 126 -25.12 -2.23 5.53
C LEU A 126 -25.31 -2.88 4.17
N ALA A 127 -24.58 -2.47 3.15
CA ALA A 127 -24.63 -3.03 1.82
C ALA A 127 -23.21 -3.17 1.26
N GLY A 128 -23.01 -4.15 0.38
CA GLY A 128 -21.73 -4.36 -0.29
C GLY A 128 -21.88 -5.39 -1.40
N TRP A 129 -20.87 -5.43 -2.25
CA TRP A 129 -20.75 -6.38 -3.34
C TRP A 129 -19.67 -7.37 -2.98
N LEU A 130 -20.05 -8.63 -2.79
CA LEU A 130 -19.17 -9.73 -2.39
C LEU A 130 -19.02 -10.69 -3.55
N GLY A 131 -17.80 -11.13 -3.81
CA GLY A 131 -17.48 -11.96 -4.96
C GLY A 131 -16.37 -12.96 -4.71
N GLY A 132 -15.84 -13.50 -5.79
CA GLY A 132 -14.71 -14.43 -5.77
C GLY A 132 -14.45 -15.02 -7.15
N TRP A 133 -13.37 -15.78 -7.27
CA TRP A 133 -12.87 -16.33 -8.53
C TRP A 133 -13.49 -17.68 -8.85
N THR A 134 -14.12 -17.81 -10.00
CA THR A 134 -14.63 -19.08 -10.58
C THR A 134 -15.18 -20.06 -9.53
N THR A 135 -14.66 -21.29 -9.47
CA THR A 135 -15.07 -22.37 -8.57
C THR A 135 -14.45 -22.30 -7.18
N TYR A 136 -13.57 -21.31 -6.94
CA TYR A 136 -12.85 -21.19 -5.66
C TYR A 136 -13.79 -20.85 -4.50
N GLY A 137 -13.54 -21.46 -3.35
CA GLY A 137 -14.42 -21.41 -2.17
C GLY A 137 -14.12 -20.29 -1.17
N GLY A 138 -13.08 -19.52 -1.40
CA GLY A 138 -12.78 -18.34 -0.57
C GLY A 138 -13.93 -17.33 -0.61
N TYR A 139 -14.14 -16.62 0.51
CA TYR A 139 -15.24 -15.67 0.65
C TYR A 139 -14.85 -14.50 1.56
N VAL A 140 -15.65 -13.45 1.52
CA VAL A 140 -15.51 -12.28 2.40
C VAL A 140 -16.58 -12.32 3.48
N ALA A 141 -16.19 -12.06 4.71
CA ALA A 141 -17.09 -11.80 5.83
C ALA A 141 -17.03 -10.32 6.21
N VAL A 142 -18.17 -9.65 6.27
CA VAL A 142 -18.29 -8.25 6.72
C VAL A 142 -19.14 -8.20 7.97
N ALA A 143 -18.63 -7.54 9.01
CA ALA A 143 -19.27 -7.43 10.30
C ALA A 143 -19.30 -5.99 10.83
N LEU A 144 -20.35 -5.65 11.58
CA LEU A 144 -20.45 -4.41 12.35
C LEU A 144 -20.40 -4.74 13.84
N HIS A 145 -19.50 -4.09 14.56
CA HIS A 145 -19.37 -4.16 16.01
C HIS A 145 -19.78 -2.81 16.59
N PHE A 146 -20.92 -2.77 17.25
CA PHE A 146 -21.41 -1.56 17.90
C PHE A 146 -20.66 -1.35 19.22
N GLN A 147 -20.22 -0.13 19.49
CA GLN A 147 -19.36 0.19 20.64
C GLN A 147 -19.85 1.42 21.40
N ASP A 148 -19.72 1.40 22.72
CA ASP A 148 -19.98 2.57 23.58
C ASP A 148 -18.85 3.61 23.46
N ALA A 149 -18.94 4.71 24.22
CA ALA A 149 -17.93 5.79 24.23
C ALA A 149 -16.55 5.33 24.73
N ASN A 150 -16.43 4.16 25.33
CA ASN A 150 -15.17 3.57 25.81
C ASN A 150 -14.67 2.42 24.89
N GLY A 151 -15.30 2.22 23.73
CA GLY A 151 -14.97 1.15 22.80
C GLY A 151 -15.46 -0.24 23.24
N ARG A 152 -16.36 -0.33 24.23
CA ARG A 152 -16.89 -1.60 24.69
C ARG A 152 -18.02 -2.07 23.78
N PRO A 153 -18.05 -3.37 23.41
CA PRO A 153 -19.10 -3.91 22.55
C PRO A 153 -20.50 -3.77 23.16
N LEU A 154 -21.46 -3.43 22.31
CA LEU A 154 -22.87 -3.33 22.64
C LEU A 154 -23.69 -4.23 21.70
N GLY A 155 -24.51 -5.08 22.29
CA GLY A 155 -25.43 -5.95 21.53
C GLY A 155 -24.71 -7.00 20.65
N PRO A 156 -25.46 -7.67 19.77
CA PRO A 156 -24.91 -8.67 18.86
C PRO A 156 -24.21 -8.00 17.68
N THR A 157 -23.20 -8.68 17.14
CA THR A 157 -22.56 -8.33 15.87
C THR A 157 -23.53 -8.49 14.71
N ALA A 158 -23.65 -7.47 13.87
CA ALA A 158 -24.39 -7.55 12.61
C ALA A 158 -23.46 -8.01 11.48
N LYS A 159 -23.96 -8.80 10.54
CA LYS A 159 -23.14 -9.35 9.45
C LYS A 159 -23.86 -9.27 8.11
N LEU A 160 -23.11 -9.05 7.03
CA LEU A 160 -23.62 -9.31 5.69
C LEU A 160 -23.71 -10.82 5.44
N PRO A 161 -24.73 -11.29 4.71
CA PRO A 161 -24.71 -12.64 4.17
C PRO A 161 -23.50 -12.86 3.27
N THR A 162 -22.77 -13.94 3.44
CA THR A 162 -21.63 -14.30 2.61
C THR A 162 -22.04 -14.69 1.18
N VAL A 163 -21.08 -14.72 0.28
CA VAL A 163 -21.25 -15.19 -1.11
C VAL A 163 -20.32 -16.37 -1.33
N SER A 164 -20.91 -17.53 -1.58
CA SER A 164 -20.18 -18.77 -1.89
C SER A 164 -19.93 -18.91 -3.41
N ALA A 165 -19.03 -19.82 -3.80
CA ALA A 165 -18.84 -20.19 -5.21
C ALA A 165 -20.15 -20.69 -5.86
N THR A 166 -20.98 -21.40 -5.10
CA THR A 166 -22.31 -21.88 -5.59
C THR A 166 -23.27 -20.72 -5.83
N ASP A 167 -23.29 -19.71 -4.94
CA ASP A 167 -24.12 -18.51 -5.15
C ASP A 167 -23.75 -17.80 -6.46
N ARG A 168 -22.47 -17.79 -6.82
CA ARG A 168 -21.93 -17.18 -8.05
C ARG A 168 -22.11 -18.08 -9.28
N GLY A 169 -22.76 -19.26 -9.17
CA GLY A 169 -22.87 -20.21 -10.28
C GLY A 169 -21.53 -20.73 -10.76
N LEU A 170 -20.52 -20.81 -9.88
CA LEU A 170 -19.15 -21.23 -10.16
C LEU A 170 -18.43 -20.29 -11.17
N SER A 171 -18.83 -19.02 -11.20
CA SER A 171 -18.26 -17.97 -12.05
C SER A 171 -17.50 -16.94 -11.21
N THR A 172 -16.60 -16.18 -11.84
CA THR A 172 -16.08 -14.95 -11.27
C THR A 172 -17.15 -13.88 -11.36
N GLU A 173 -17.68 -13.47 -10.21
CA GLU A 173 -18.81 -12.55 -10.15
C GLU A 173 -18.90 -11.87 -8.79
N PHE A 174 -19.45 -10.65 -8.77
CA PHE A 174 -19.89 -9.96 -7.57
C PHE A 174 -21.41 -10.04 -7.41
N LEU A 175 -21.86 -10.32 -6.20
CA LEU A 175 -23.28 -10.33 -5.86
C LEU A 175 -23.54 -9.31 -4.75
N SER A 176 -24.53 -8.47 -4.93
CA SER A 176 -24.96 -7.52 -3.90
C SER A 176 -25.53 -8.24 -2.69
N ARG A 177 -25.14 -7.78 -1.50
CA ARG A 177 -25.68 -8.22 -0.21
C ARG A 177 -26.07 -7.01 0.63
N THR A 178 -27.13 -7.17 1.41
CA THR A 178 -27.60 -6.14 2.34
C THR A 178 -27.96 -6.75 3.69
N ALA A 179 -27.78 -5.96 4.74
CA ALA A 179 -28.25 -6.28 6.07
C ALA A 179 -28.77 -5.01 6.75
N THR A 180 -29.91 -5.10 7.41
CA THR A 180 -30.51 -3.99 8.13
C THR A 180 -30.88 -4.41 9.56
N GLY A 181 -30.87 -3.47 10.48
CA GLY A 181 -31.27 -3.74 11.87
C GLY A 181 -31.18 -2.49 12.73
N ALA A 182 -31.60 -2.64 13.98
CA ALA A 182 -31.53 -1.54 14.94
C ALA A 182 -30.11 -1.32 15.46
N VAL A 183 -29.72 -0.05 15.60
CA VAL A 183 -28.50 0.33 16.29
C VAL A 183 -28.76 0.25 17.81
N PRO A 184 -27.97 -0.52 18.59
CA PRO A 184 -28.12 -0.61 20.02
C PRO A 184 -28.04 0.76 20.71
N ALA A 185 -28.92 1.02 21.68
CA ALA A 185 -28.83 2.23 22.50
C ALA A 185 -27.47 2.30 23.20
N GLY A 186 -26.92 3.49 23.34
CA GLY A 186 -25.58 3.71 23.89
C GLY A 186 -24.44 3.64 22.88
N THR A 187 -24.69 3.25 21.62
CA THR A 187 -23.66 3.21 20.57
C THR A 187 -23.13 4.61 20.30
N ARG A 188 -21.78 4.71 20.22
CA ARG A 188 -21.05 5.95 19.87
C ARG A 188 -20.12 5.75 18.70
N SER A 189 -19.70 4.51 18.46
CA SER A 189 -18.96 4.14 17.26
C SER A 189 -19.40 2.78 16.74
N ILE A 190 -19.18 2.56 15.45
CA ILE A 190 -19.43 1.27 14.79
C ILE A 190 -18.10 0.88 14.13
N GLN A 191 -17.48 -0.20 14.61
CA GLN A 191 -16.34 -0.77 13.92
C GLN A 191 -16.85 -1.67 12.80
N VAL A 192 -16.43 -1.36 11.60
CA VAL A 192 -16.63 -2.19 10.41
C VAL A 192 -15.43 -3.10 10.29
N GLU A 193 -15.65 -4.39 10.28
CA GLU A 193 -14.61 -5.40 10.10
C GLU A 193 -14.86 -6.14 8.78
N VAL A 194 -13.82 -6.26 7.98
CA VAL A 194 -13.79 -7.06 6.75
C VAL A 194 -12.76 -8.15 6.93
N GLN A 195 -13.13 -9.39 6.67
CA GLN A 195 -12.24 -10.54 6.70
C GLN A 195 -12.31 -11.26 5.36
N PHE A 196 -11.17 -11.42 4.73
CA PHE A 196 -10.99 -12.27 3.56
C PHE A 196 -10.57 -13.65 4.06
N LEU A 197 -11.36 -14.67 3.75
CA LEU A 197 -11.19 -16.02 4.28
C LEU A 197 -10.91 -16.99 3.13
N SER A 198 -9.75 -17.60 3.19
CA SER A 198 -9.26 -18.55 2.20
C SER A 198 -9.18 -19.95 2.81
N SER A 199 -9.49 -20.98 2.04
CA SER A 199 -9.29 -22.37 2.48
C SER A 199 -8.02 -23.01 1.91
N THR A 200 -7.59 -22.60 0.73
CA THR A 200 -6.36 -23.05 0.04
C THR A 200 -6.09 -22.17 -1.19
N ASN A 201 -5.40 -21.05 -1.04
CA ASN A 201 -5.13 -20.09 -2.12
C ASN A 201 -6.40 -19.61 -2.86
N GLU A 202 -7.54 -19.60 -2.18
CA GLU A 202 -8.85 -19.23 -2.72
C GLU A 202 -9.20 -17.83 -2.29
N THR A 203 -9.83 -17.06 -3.16
CA THR A 203 -9.99 -15.62 -2.98
C THR A 203 -11.42 -15.18 -2.89
N GLY A 204 -11.74 -14.38 -1.87
CA GLY A 204 -12.95 -13.59 -1.80
C GLY A 204 -12.68 -12.15 -2.25
N TYR A 205 -13.67 -11.49 -2.84
CA TYR A 205 -13.60 -10.12 -3.32
C TYR A 205 -14.66 -9.25 -2.67
N LEU A 206 -14.33 -7.99 -2.41
CA LEU A 206 -15.25 -7.01 -1.84
C LEU A 206 -15.18 -5.70 -2.62
N ASP A 207 -16.36 -5.12 -2.88
CA ASP A 207 -16.45 -3.81 -3.47
C ASP A 207 -17.70 -3.06 -3.01
N ASN A 208 -17.73 -1.75 -3.19
CA ASN A 208 -18.88 -0.87 -2.96
C ASN A 208 -19.51 -1.06 -1.58
N LEU A 209 -18.69 -1.21 -0.53
CA LEU A 209 -19.16 -1.33 0.84
C LEU A 209 -19.74 0.00 1.34
N SER A 210 -20.93 -0.05 1.89
CA SER A 210 -21.61 1.13 2.42
C SER A 210 -22.33 0.85 3.72
N LEU A 211 -22.26 1.81 4.62
CA LEU A 211 -23.02 1.85 5.87
C LEU A 211 -23.78 3.18 5.94
N THR A 212 -25.09 3.11 6.05
CA THR A 212 -25.92 4.29 6.30
C THR A 212 -26.81 4.10 7.52
N LEU A 213 -27.17 5.19 8.17
CA LEU A 213 -28.19 5.22 9.23
C LEU A 213 -29.41 6.00 8.74
N ASP A 214 -30.59 5.62 9.21
CA ASP A 214 -31.86 6.31 8.92
C ASP A 214 -32.04 7.63 9.71
N THR A 215 -30.97 8.12 10.32
CA THR A 215 -30.86 9.41 11.01
C THR A 215 -29.63 10.17 10.48
N PRO A 216 -29.63 11.52 10.49
CA PRO A 216 -28.46 12.29 10.12
C PRO A 216 -27.26 11.99 11.05
N VAL A 217 -26.11 11.75 10.45
CA VAL A 217 -24.81 11.59 11.11
C VAL A 217 -23.84 12.57 10.46
N ALA A 218 -22.90 13.08 11.22
CA ALA A 218 -21.83 13.90 10.65
C ALA A 218 -21.07 13.10 9.58
N ALA A 219 -20.77 13.75 8.47
CA ALA A 219 -19.96 13.10 7.42
C ALA A 219 -18.60 12.68 8.00
N PRO A 220 -18.03 11.56 7.53
CA PRO A 220 -16.66 11.17 7.88
C PRO A 220 -15.68 12.31 7.59
N ALA A 221 -14.62 12.40 8.38
CA ALA A 221 -13.53 13.33 8.08
C ALA A 221 -12.93 12.96 6.70
N PRO A 222 -12.51 13.96 5.90
CA PRO A 222 -11.77 13.70 4.68
C PRO A 222 -10.52 12.89 4.96
N LEU A 223 -10.14 12.02 4.02
CA LEU A 223 -8.86 11.31 4.08
C LEU A 223 -7.70 12.31 4.15
N THR A 224 -6.74 12.02 5.00
CA THR A 224 -5.53 12.81 5.15
C THR A 224 -4.33 11.97 4.73
N PRO A 225 -3.48 12.47 3.81
CA PRO A 225 -2.25 11.79 3.45
C PRO A 225 -1.36 11.52 4.67
N PRO A 226 -0.61 10.40 4.70
CA PRO A 226 0.36 10.15 5.75
C PRO A 226 1.37 11.29 5.89
N ALA A 227 1.66 11.69 7.12
CA ALA A 227 2.63 12.74 7.39
C ALA A 227 4.04 12.28 7.03
N SER A 228 4.77 13.12 6.29
CA SER A 228 6.17 12.85 5.96
C SER A 228 7.10 13.27 7.10
N GLN A 229 8.06 12.40 7.45
CA GLN A 229 9.20 12.70 8.32
C GLN A 229 10.51 12.82 7.52
N VAL A 230 10.42 12.77 6.21
CA VAL A 230 11.57 12.88 5.30
C VAL A 230 12.12 14.31 5.36
N PRO A 231 13.41 14.49 5.68
CA PRO A 231 14.03 15.82 5.65
C PRO A 231 14.06 16.38 4.23
N GLY A 232 14.16 17.70 4.11
CA GLY A 232 14.42 18.33 2.81
C GLY A 232 15.85 18.06 2.34
N TYR A 233 16.00 17.77 1.03
CA TYR A 233 17.26 17.50 0.38
C TYR A 233 17.49 18.43 -0.82
N ASP A 234 18.76 18.72 -1.09
CA ASP A 234 19.18 19.48 -2.27
C ASP A 234 19.26 18.56 -3.50
N HIS A 235 19.67 17.30 -3.28
CA HIS A 235 19.82 16.28 -4.31
C HIS A 235 19.22 14.93 -3.87
N VAL A 236 18.49 14.28 -4.77
CA VAL A 236 18.01 12.91 -4.61
C VAL A 236 18.51 12.07 -5.79
N PHE A 237 19.16 10.97 -5.48
CA PHE A 237 19.63 9.96 -6.43
C PHE A 237 18.79 8.71 -6.23
N THR A 238 18.16 8.23 -7.29
CA THR A 238 17.36 7.00 -7.28
C THR A 238 17.97 6.00 -8.24
N VAL A 239 18.20 4.78 -7.76
CA VAL A 239 18.66 3.65 -8.56
C VAL A 239 17.64 2.54 -8.42
N MET A 240 17.16 2.03 -9.53
CA MET A 240 16.33 0.83 -9.60
C MET A 240 17.09 -0.22 -10.40
N MET A 241 17.20 -1.41 -9.80
CA MET A 241 17.82 -2.60 -10.37
C MET A 241 16.72 -3.60 -10.72
N GLU A 242 17.06 -4.73 -11.32
CA GLU A 242 16.12 -5.69 -11.91
C GLU A 242 16.15 -7.07 -11.24
N ASN A 243 14.97 -7.71 -11.22
CA ASN A 243 14.75 -9.15 -11.10
C ASN A 243 15.61 -9.89 -10.05
N THR A 244 15.73 -9.35 -8.85
CA THR A 244 16.53 -9.97 -7.79
C THR A 244 15.76 -10.06 -6.48
N ASP A 245 15.62 -11.29 -5.96
CA ASP A 245 14.92 -11.56 -4.72
C ASP A 245 15.61 -10.91 -3.51
N TYR A 246 14.84 -10.43 -2.56
CA TYR A 246 15.35 -9.93 -1.28
C TYR A 246 16.31 -10.92 -0.60
N SER A 247 15.92 -12.19 -0.55
CA SER A 247 16.74 -13.23 0.11
C SER A 247 18.07 -13.48 -0.59
N GLN A 248 18.16 -13.32 -1.90
CA GLN A 248 19.40 -13.48 -2.64
C GLN A 248 20.43 -12.42 -2.24
N ILE A 249 20.00 -11.17 -2.08
CA ILE A 249 20.87 -10.08 -1.63
C ILE A 249 21.23 -10.25 -0.16
N MET A 250 20.25 -10.46 0.71
CA MET A 250 20.45 -10.47 2.15
C MET A 250 21.25 -11.67 2.65
N ASN A 251 21.17 -12.82 1.97
CA ASN A 251 21.85 -14.04 2.37
C ASN A 251 23.24 -14.21 1.74
N ASP A 252 23.62 -13.34 0.81
CA ASP A 252 24.92 -13.46 0.12
C ASP A 252 25.77 -12.18 0.21
N PRO A 253 26.23 -11.79 1.42
CA PRO A 253 27.10 -10.63 1.60
C PRO A 253 28.49 -10.80 0.96
N ALA A 254 28.86 -12.02 0.59
CA ALA A 254 30.14 -12.29 -0.06
C ALA A 254 30.13 -11.84 -1.52
N ASP A 255 29.01 -11.98 -2.20
CA ASP A 255 28.83 -11.59 -3.59
C ASP A 255 28.22 -10.17 -3.74
N THR A 256 27.73 -9.58 -2.62
CA THR A 256 27.15 -8.23 -2.57
C THR A 256 27.80 -7.31 -1.51
N PRO A 257 29.14 -7.24 -1.42
CA PRO A 257 29.81 -6.51 -0.34
C PRO A 257 29.56 -5.00 -0.38
N TYR A 258 29.40 -4.40 -1.54
CA TYR A 258 29.14 -2.97 -1.66
C TYR A 258 27.72 -2.62 -1.24
N ILE A 259 26.73 -3.39 -1.67
CA ILE A 259 25.32 -3.24 -1.25
C ILE A 259 25.25 -3.32 0.29
N HIS A 260 25.87 -4.32 0.91
CA HIS A 260 25.92 -4.45 2.38
C HIS A 260 26.66 -3.30 3.06
N SER A 261 27.66 -2.72 2.39
CA SER A 261 28.32 -1.52 2.89
C SER A 261 27.37 -0.31 2.88
N LEU A 262 26.53 -0.15 1.85
CA LEU A 262 25.48 0.88 1.81
C LEU A 262 24.44 0.67 2.92
N MET A 263 23.97 -0.57 3.14
CA MET A 263 23.07 -0.94 4.24
C MET A 263 23.64 -0.53 5.61
N SER A 264 24.94 -0.73 5.80
CA SER A 264 25.62 -0.35 7.05
C SER A 264 25.78 1.16 7.22
N GLN A 265 25.82 1.91 6.13
CA GLN A 265 25.94 3.38 6.14
C GLN A 265 24.61 4.10 6.26
N GLY A 266 23.50 3.41 5.97
CA GLY A 266 22.17 3.99 5.94
C GLY A 266 21.12 3.12 6.61
N ALA A 267 19.94 3.08 6.03
CA ALA A 267 18.81 2.28 6.46
C ALA A 267 18.49 1.18 5.45
N THR A 268 18.14 -0.01 5.97
CA THR A 268 17.61 -1.13 5.19
C THR A 268 16.14 -1.32 5.51
N LEU A 269 15.28 -1.32 4.49
CA LEU A 269 13.86 -1.64 4.62
C LEU A 269 13.71 -3.13 4.35
N THR A 270 13.31 -3.89 5.38
CA THR A 270 13.30 -5.35 5.33
C THR A 270 11.94 -5.93 4.95
N ASP A 271 10.99 -5.08 4.59
CA ASP A 271 9.65 -5.45 4.12
C ASP A 271 9.22 -4.45 3.04
N ALA A 272 10.05 -4.32 1.99
CA ALA A 272 9.76 -3.51 0.82
C ALA A 272 9.34 -4.41 -0.36
N HIS A 273 8.41 -3.95 -1.17
CA HIS A 273 7.79 -4.77 -2.22
C HIS A 273 7.62 -3.99 -3.53
N GLY A 274 7.74 -4.72 -4.64
CA GLY A 274 7.25 -4.24 -5.93
C GLY A 274 5.73 -4.18 -5.95
N VAL A 275 5.16 -3.37 -6.82
CA VAL A 275 3.70 -3.21 -6.93
C VAL A 275 3.10 -4.00 -8.08
N TYR A 276 3.91 -4.55 -8.94
CA TYR A 276 3.45 -5.19 -10.17
C TYR A 276 4.43 -6.26 -10.71
N HIS A 277 3.97 -7.09 -11.60
CA HIS A 277 4.70 -7.88 -12.59
C HIS A 277 4.05 -7.68 -13.96
N PRO A 278 4.79 -7.39 -15.02
CA PRO A 278 6.25 -7.30 -15.14
C PRO A 278 6.84 -5.93 -14.75
N SER A 279 8.12 -5.76 -15.01
CA SER A 279 9.02 -4.70 -14.57
C SER A 279 8.53 -3.26 -14.80
N ASP A 280 8.18 -2.90 -16.04
CA ASP A 280 7.91 -1.51 -16.47
C ASP A 280 6.96 -0.73 -15.55
N GLU A 281 5.92 -1.38 -15.08
CA GLU A 281 4.90 -0.80 -14.23
C GLU A 281 5.49 -0.37 -12.87
N ASN A 282 6.51 -1.04 -12.37
CA ASN A 282 7.19 -0.68 -11.12
C ASN A 282 8.01 0.61 -11.27
N TYR A 283 8.69 0.77 -12.39
CA TYR A 283 9.38 2.01 -12.75
C TYR A 283 8.42 3.18 -12.84
N LEU A 284 7.26 2.96 -13.48
CA LEU A 284 6.21 3.97 -13.63
C LEU A 284 5.56 4.32 -12.29
N ALA A 285 5.40 3.35 -11.38
CA ALA A 285 4.86 3.60 -10.05
C ALA A 285 5.73 4.58 -9.25
N VAL A 286 7.06 4.48 -9.34
CA VAL A 286 7.97 5.44 -8.71
C VAL A 286 7.98 6.77 -9.44
N ALA A 287 8.08 6.76 -10.78
CA ALA A 287 8.29 7.97 -11.56
C ALA A 287 7.02 8.78 -11.80
N GLY A 288 5.85 8.15 -11.78
CA GLY A 288 4.56 8.75 -12.15
C GLY A 288 3.41 8.51 -11.20
N GLY A 289 3.64 7.78 -10.11
CA GLY A 289 2.62 7.48 -9.12
C GLY A 289 1.50 6.55 -9.60
N ASP A 290 1.69 5.85 -10.71
CA ASP A 290 0.71 4.89 -11.26
C ASP A 290 1.44 3.86 -12.11
N THR A 291 0.97 2.63 -12.16
CA THR A 291 1.47 1.59 -13.05
C THR A 291 1.04 1.83 -14.50
N TYR A 292 -0.05 2.55 -14.71
CA TYR A 292 -0.71 2.78 -16.00
C TYR A 292 -1.11 1.52 -16.76
N THR A 293 -0.89 0.34 -16.20
CA THR A 293 -1.16 -1.01 -16.79
C THR A 293 -0.82 -1.06 -18.28
N LYS A 294 0.39 -0.66 -18.59
CA LYS A 294 0.85 -0.39 -19.94
C LYS A 294 0.93 -1.65 -20.81
N GLY A 295 1.18 -2.81 -20.19
CA GLY A 295 1.41 -4.07 -20.85
C GLY A 295 2.65 -4.02 -21.77
N ALA A 296 2.74 -4.91 -22.73
CA ALA A 296 3.87 -4.98 -23.68
C ALA A 296 3.89 -3.85 -24.74
N THR A 297 3.33 -2.67 -24.43
CA THR A 297 3.32 -1.54 -25.36
C THR A 297 4.47 -0.60 -25.03
N TYR A 298 5.44 -0.56 -25.92
CA TYR A 298 6.58 0.32 -25.76
C TYR A 298 6.20 1.80 -25.94
N TRP A 299 7.05 2.68 -25.39
CA TRP A 299 6.98 4.12 -25.38
C TRP A 299 6.97 4.82 -26.76
N PRO A 300 6.62 6.11 -26.82
CA PRO A 300 5.94 6.89 -25.81
C PRO A 300 4.44 6.66 -25.88
N ASN A 301 3.78 6.37 -24.77
CA ASN A 301 2.36 6.05 -24.76
C ASN A 301 1.55 6.65 -23.61
N ILE A 302 2.21 7.20 -22.60
CA ILE A 302 1.51 7.88 -21.50
C ILE A 302 1.27 9.33 -21.89
N ASN A 303 0.00 9.69 -22.06
CA ASN A 303 -0.41 10.99 -22.58
C ASN A 303 -0.84 11.93 -21.47
N SER A 304 -0.73 13.25 -21.75
CA SER A 304 -1.37 14.27 -20.91
C SER A 304 -2.87 13.92 -20.68
N PRO A 305 -3.41 14.08 -19.44
CA PRO A 305 -2.86 14.90 -18.36
C PRO A 305 -1.94 14.18 -17.37
N GLN A 306 -1.58 12.91 -17.60
CA GLN A 306 -0.69 12.17 -16.72
C GLN A 306 0.67 12.86 -16.63
N ARG A 307 1.16 13.01 -15.41
CA ARG A 307 2.39 13.70 -15.06
C ARG A 307 3.40 12.72 -14.45
N ASN A 308 4.63 13.17 -14.35
CA ASN A 308 5.74 12.42 -13.77
C ASN A 308 6.61 13.32 -12.86
N LEU A 309 7.55 12.72 -12.14
CA LEU A 309 8.46 13.45 -11.25
C LEU A 309 9.25 14.56 -11.99
N GLY A 310 9.63 14.35 -13.25
CA GLY A 310 10.30 15.39 -14.04
C GLY A 310 9.49 16.67 -14.13
N ASP A 311 8.17 16.55 -14.36
CA ASP A 311 7.27 17.69 -14.44
C ASP A 311 7.16 18.45 -13.13
N THR A 312 7.02 17.73 -12.01
CA THR A 312 6.87 18.37 -10.69
C THR A 312 8.17 18.99 -10.21
N VAL A 313 9.30 18.40 -10.58
CA VAL A 313 10.63 18.97 -10.33
C VAL A 313 10.82 20.28 -11.11
N GLU A 314 10.46 20.32 -12.40
CA GLU A 314 10.52 21.54 -13.22
C GLU A 314 9.58 22.63 -12.70
N ASP A 315 8.36 22.28 -12.33
CA ASP A 315 7.38 23.23 -11.74
C ASP A 315 7.88 23.85 -10.43
N ALA A 316 8.67 23.09 -9.66
CA ALA A 316 9.31 23.58 -8.44
C ALA A 316 10.57 24.43 -8.71
N GLY A 317 10.91 24.70 -9.97
CA GLY A 317 12.10 25.44 -10.38
C GLY A 317 13.41 24.67 -10.10
N LYS A 318 13.33 23.35 -10.01
CA LYS A 318 14.46 22.43 -9.78
C LYS A 318 14.87 21.76 -11.08
N THR A 319 16.00 21.05 -11.04
CA THR A 319 16.58 20.37 -12.20
C THR A 319 16.55 18.86 -12.02
N TRP A 320 16.39 18.14 -13.12
CA TRP A 320 16.43 16.68 -13.11
C TRP A 320 17.13 16.12 -14.36
N LYS A 321 17.68 14.92 -14.23
CA LYS A 321 18.18 14.10 -15.32
C LYS A 321 17.98 12.61 -15.02
N ALA A 322 17.77 11.84 -16.08
CA ALA A 322 17.90 10.39 -16.07
C ALA A 322 19.19 10.01 -16.79
N TYR A 323 19.93 9.10 -16.18
CA TYR A 323 21.21 8.59 -16.69
C TYR A 323 21.07 7.09 -16.86
N GLU A 324 21.20 6.60 -18.07
CA GLU A 324 21.06 5.20 -18.37
C GLU A 324 22.27 4.66 -19.13
N GLN A 325 22.78 3.54 -18.68
CA GLN A 325 23.96 2.94 -19.26
C GLN A 325 23.69 2.46 -20.70
N GLY A 326 24.62 2.79 -21.59
CA GLY A 326 24.53 2.35 -22.98
C GLY A 326 23.66 3.22 -23.88
N MET A 327 23.03 4.29 -23.35
CA MET A 327 22.23 5.22 -24.17
C MET A 327 23.05 5.87 -25.29
N GLY A 328 24.32 6.14 -25.05
CA GLY A 328 25.23 6.78 -26.00
C GLY A 328 24.89 8.24 -26.27
N THR A 329 23.99 8.51 -27.21
CA THR A 329 23.53 9.87 -27.50
C THR A 329 22.30 10.23 -26.68
N PRO A 330 22.16 11.49 -26.20
CA PRO A 330 20.99 11.89 -25.43
C PRO A 330 19.67 11.57 -26.13
N CYS A 331 18.72 11.05 -25.35
CA CYS A 331 17.41 10.64 -25.86
C CYS A 331 17.45 9.58 -26.97
N ASN A 332 18.31 8.60 -26.84
CA ASN A 332 18.28 7.47 -27.77
C ASN A 332 17.11 6.55 -27.40
N THR A 333 16.09 6.56 -28.24
CA THR A 333 14.87 5.75 -28.07
C THR A 333 14.96 4.39 -28.76
N ASN A 334 16.08 4.04 -29.36
CA ASN A 334 16.22 2.81 -30.13
C ASN A 334 16.85 1.73 -29.25
N LYS A 335 16.07 0.72 -28.87
CA LYS A 335 16.64 -0.51 -28.34
C LYS A 335 17.56 -1.12 -29.41
N ASN A 336 18.83 -1.26 -29.08
CA ASN A 336 19.77 -1.95 -29.94
C ASN A 336 19.78 -3.43 -29.58
N ASN A 337 19.28 -4.29 -30.47
CA ASN A 337 19.20 -5.75 -30.25
C ASN A 337 20.56 -6.42 -30.00
N ASP A 338 21.67 -5.73 -30.27
CA ASP A 338 23.04 -6.21 -30.04
C ASP A 338 23.64 -5.67 -28.73
N SER A 339 22.89 -4.90 -27.95
CA SER A 339 23.30 -4.32 -26.66
C SER A 339 22.23 -4.59 -25.59
N TYR A 340 22.63 -4.51 -24.36
CA TYR A 340 21.74 -4.64 -23.20
C TYR A 340 21.01 -3.32 -22.84
N TYR A 341 21.18 -2.27 -23.64
CA TYR A 341 20.53 -0.99 -23.43
C TYR A 341 19.01 -1.10 -23.57
N MET A 342 18.29 -0.67 -22.55
CA MET A 342 16.83 -0.72 -22.44
C MET A 342 16.29 0.68 -22.13
N PRO A 343 15.78 1.41 -23.14
CA PRO A 343 15.38 2.81 -22.94
C PRO A 343 14.32 3.06 -21.87
N ASP A 344 13.48 2.07 -21.54
CA ASP A 344 12.38 2.17 -20.58
C ASP A 344 12.81 2.02 -19.12
N ASP A 345 14.03 1.61 -18.83
CA ASP A 345 14.64 1.69 -17.49
C ASP A 345 14.83 3.15 -17.06
N ALA A 346 14.81 4.09 -18.00
CA ALA A 346 14.56 5.49 -17.74
C ALA A 346 13.07 5.83 -17.96
N PRO A 347 12.17 5.60 -16.98
CA PRO A 347 10.71 5.56 -17.17
C PRO A 347 10.09 6.82 -17.79
N PHE A 348 10.81 7.93 -17.74
CA PHE A 348 10.39 9.22 -18.31
C PHE A 348 10.19 9.17 -19.82
N ILE A 349 10.87 8.26 -20.52
CA ILE A 349 10.73 8.09 -21.97
C ILE A 349 9.32 7.64 -22.36
N ASN A 350 8.59 7.01 -21.46
CA ASN A 350 7.25 6.52 -21.68
C ASN A 350 6.21 7.65 -21.80
N TYR A 351 6.53 8.84 -21.33
CA TYR A 351 5.63 9.99 -21.37
C TYR A 351 5.76 10.72 -22.70
N THR A 352 4.62 10.95 -23.39
CA THR A 352 4.60 11.56 -24.73
C THR A 352 5.16 12.98 -24.77
N ASP A 353 5.09 13.70 -23.67
CA ASP A 353 5.64 15.04 -23.52
C ASP A 353 7.16 15.05 -23.30
N ILE A 354 7.77 13.91 -22.98
CA ILE A 354 9.23 13.70 -22.89
C ILE A 354 9.71 12.85 -24.06
N GLY A 355 9.41 11.54 -24.10
CA GLY A 355 9.87 10.63 -25.15
C GLY A 355 9.36 11.01 -26.55
N GLY A 356 8.16 11.60 -26.64
CA GLY A 356 7.59 12.16 -27.86
C GLY A 356 8.04 13.58 -28.19
N ASN A 357 8.87 14.22 -27.33
CA ASN A 357 9.39 15.57 -27.52
C ASN A 357 10.93 15.55 -27.57
N PRO A 358 11.53 15.44 -28.77
CA PRO A 358 12.98 15.27 -28.90
C PRO A 358 13.82 16.32 -28.18
N SER A 359 13.37 17.56 -28.12
CA SER A 359 14.12 18.65 -27.47
C SER A 359 14.12 18.49 -25.95
N ARG A 360 12.97 18.17 -25.34
CA ARG A 360 12.86 17.95 -23.89
C ARG A 360 13.57 16.66 -23.51
N CYS A 361 13.37 15.61 -24.26
CA CYS A 361 14.02 14.32 -24.03
C CYS A 361 15.55 14.45 -24.03
N ALA A 362 16.14 15.08 -25.06
CA ALA A 362 17.59 15.29 -25.16
C ALA A 362 18.17 16.24 -24.09
N ALA A 363 17.32 17.03 -23.42
CA ALA A 363 17.73 17.87 -22.31
C ALA A 363 17.83 17.11 -20.98
N HIS A 364 17.18 15.96 -20.87
CA HIS A 364 17.02 15.25 -19.58
C HIS A 364 17.50 13.81 -19.57
N LEU A 365 17.48 13.09 -20.70
CA LEU A 365 17.88 11.68 -20.78
C LEU A 365 19.28 11.57 -21.38
N PHE A 366 20.21 11.00 -20.61
CA PHE A 366 21.63 10.93 -20.94
C PHE A 366 22.22 9.55 -20.67
N ASP A 367 23.33 9.27 -21.32
CA ASP A 367 24.18 8.14 -20.95
C ASP A 367 24.83 8.37 -19.57
N THR A 368 25.06 7.30 -18.80
CA THR A 368 25.69 7.36 -17.46
C THR A 368 27.05 8.06 -17.45
N THR A 369 27.74 8.14 -18.58
CA THR A 369 28.99 8.92 -18.71
C THR A 369 28.79 10.41 -18.42
N GLN A 370 27.59 10.97 -18.67
CA GLN A 370 27.27 12.36 -18.35
C GLN A 370 27.19 12.58 -16.83
N LEU A 371 26.78 11.59 -16.04
CA LEU A 371 26.73 11.68 -14.57
C LEU A 371 28.10 12.09 -14.00
N THR A 372 29.17 11.47 -14.47
CA THR A 372 30.55 11.81 -14.04
C THR A 372 30.91 13.29 -14.30
N THR A 373 30.32 13.88 -15.34
CA THR A 373 30.54 15.31 -15.65
C THR A 373 29.68 16.18 -14.70
N ASP A 374 28.45 15.82 -14.46
CA ASP A 374 27.52 16.60 -13.64
C ASP A 374 27.90 16.57 -12.15
N LEU A 375 28.52 15.49 -11.67
CA LEU A 375 29.00 15.35 -10.30
C LEU A 375 30.21 16.21 -9.94
N LYS A 376 30.86 16.90 -10.91
CA LYS A 376 32.07 17.74 -10.65
C LYS A 376 31.79 18.92 -9.72
N SER A 377 30.57 19.38 -9.64
CA SER A 377 30.16 20.43 -8.68
C SER A 377 28.72 20.23 -8.22
N ALA A 378 28.39 20.71 -7.04
CA ALA A 378 27.01 20.71 -6.56
C ALA A 378 26.06 21.52 -7.48
N ALA A 379 26.57 22.57 -8.13
CA ALA A 379 25.76 23.42 -9.02
C ALA A 379 25.42 22.74 -10.38
N THR A 380 26.20 21.75 -10.81
CA THR A 380 25.96 21.00 -12.05
C THR A 380 25.22 19.68 -11.78
N THR A 381 25.23 19.20 -10.55
CA THR A 381 24.47 18.02 -10.13
C THR A 381 22.97 18.36 -10.08
N PRO A 382 22.09 17.60 -10.78
CA PRO A 382 20.66 17.85 -10.70
C PRO A 382 20.08 17.68 -9.30
N ASN A 383 18.95 18.34 -9.01
CA ASN A 383 18.22 18.13 -7.76
C ASN A 383 17.62 16.72 -7.72
N PHE A 384 17.21 16.18 -8.86
CA PHE A 384 16.75 14.80 -8.99
C PHE A 384 17.53 14.06 -10.07
N SER A 385 18.07 12.90 -9.74
CA SER A 385 18.83 12.03 -10.64
C SER A 385 18.24 10.62 -10.59
N TRP A 386 17.75 10.14 -11.73
CA TRP A 386 17.45 8.73 -11.95
C TRP A 386 18.66 8.08 -12.57
N ILE A 387 19.08 6.92 -12.09
CA ILE A 387 20.27 6.22 -12.59
C ILE A 387 19.89 4.77 -12.84
N ALA A 388 20.03 4.30 -14.08
CA ALA A 388 19.75 2.94 -14.52
C ALA A 388 21.01 2.28 -15.09
N ALA A 389 21.18 0.99 -14.81
CA ALA A 389 22.13 0.12 -15.49
C ALA A 389 21.53 -0.36 -16.82
N ASP A 390 22.30 -1.05 -17.64
CA ASP A 390 21.73 -1.85 -18.73
C ASP A 390 21.35 -3.25 -18.24
N ASP A 391 20.53 -4.00 -18.99
CA ASP A 391 20.00 -5.34 -18.62
C ASP A 391 21.08 -6.32 -18.13
N TYR A 392 22.33 -6.14 -18.50
CA TYR A 392 23.40 -7.03 -18.03
C TYR A 392 23.86 -6.68 -16.61
N TYR A 393 23.89 -5.39 -16.28
CA TYR A 393 24.39 -4.92 -15.00
C TYR A 393 23.31 -4.70 -13.95
N ASP A 394 22.04 -4.58 -14.35
CA ASP A 394 20.92 -4.44 -13.43
C ASP A 394 20.48 -5.75 -12.78
N GLY A 395 20.74 -6.89 -13.44
CA GLY A 395 20.42 -8.22 -12.93
C GLY A 395 19.63 -9.08 -13.91
N GLU A 396 18.90 -8.53 -14.85
CA GLU A 396 18.02 -9.28 -15.74
C GLU A 396 18.80 -10.23 -16.66
N ALA A 397 19.66 -9.72 -17.51
CA ALA A 397 20.39 -10.55 -18.47
C ALA A 397 21.60 -11.29 -17.89
N SER A 398 22.06 -10.94 -16.71
CA SER A 398 23.23 -11.56 -16.06
C SER A 398 22.91 -12.83 -15.27
N GLY A 399 21.64 -13.24 -15.22
CA GLY A 399 21.20 -14.51 -14.63
C GLY A 399 20.42 -14.40 -13.33
N ASN A 400 19.57 -13.38 -13.23
CA ASN A 400 18.44 -13.26 -12.29
C ASN A 400 18.79 -13.70 -10.84
N GLY A 401 19.68 -12.95 -10.18
CA GLY A 401 20.06 -13.21 -8.79
C GLY A 401 21.01 -14.39 -8.58
N SER A 402 21.58 -14.97 -9.64
CA SER A 402 22.72 -15.90 -9.49
C SER A 402 23.92 -15.19 -8.87
N ALA A 403 24.85 -15.96 -8.27
CA ALA A 403 26.08 -15.40 -7.71
C ALA A 403 26.89 -14.55 -8.72
N THR A 404 26.81 -14.84 -10.01
CA THR A 404 27.43 -14.03 -11.06
C THR A 404 26.65 -12.73 -11.26
N SER A 405 25.33 -12.78 -11.33
CA SER A 405 24.47 -11.61 -11.42
C SER A 405 24.67 -10.69 -10.21
N LEU A 406 24.67 -11.22 -8.99
CA LEU A 406 24.87 -10.45 -7.76
C LEU A 406 26.21 -9.69 -7.77
N ARG A 407 27.32 -10.37 -8.14
CA ARG A 407 28.63 -9.70 -8.28
C ARG A 407 28.64 -8.64 -9.37
N THR A 408 27.92 -8.88 -10.45
CA THR A 408 27.83 -7.92 -11.57
C THR A 408 27.10 -6.67 -11.14
N GLN A 409 25.93 -6.81 -10.50
CA GLN A 409 25.16 -5.71 -9.92
C GLN A 409 25.97 -4.94 -8.87
N ASP A 410 26.57 -5.63 -7.90
CA ASP A 410 27.35 -5.02 -6.82
C ASP A 410 28.56 -4.23 -7.35
N GLY A 411 29.26 -4.79 -8.33
CA GLY A 411 30.40 -4.13 -8.96
C GLY A 411 29.99 -2.87 -9.75
N TRP A 412 28.88 -2.93 -10.48
CA TRP A 412 28.36 -1.76 -11.19
C TRP A 412 27.88 -0.67 -10.21
N LEU A 413 27.15 -1.05 -9.17
CA LEU A 413 26.72 -0.13 -8.11
C LEU A 413 27.92 0.55 -7.46
N GLN A 414 28.99 -0.19 -7.15
CA GLN A 414 30.21 0.39 -6.59
C GLN A 414 30.84 1.40 -7.54
N GLN A 415 30.98 1.06 -8.82
CA GLN A 415 31.59 1.93 -9.82
C GLN A 415 30.78 3.21 -10.02
N THR A 416 29.46 3.11 -10.01
CA THR A 416 28.54 4.22 -10.30
C THR A 416 28.29 5.10 -9.07
N LEU A 417 28.12 4.51 -7.90
CA LEU A 417 27.71 5.24 -6.70
C LEU A 417 28.89 5.77 -5.87
N ALA A 418 30.08 5.18 -5.92
CA ALA A 418 31.23 5.74 -5.21
C ALA A 418 31.57 7.19 -5.66
N PRO A 419 31.50 7.55 -6.97
CA PRO A 419 31.59 8.95 -7.39
C PRO A 419 30.46 9.83 -6.85
N VAL A 420 29.22 9.33 -6.76
CA VAL A 420 28.08 10.07 -6.17
C VAL A 420 28.36 10.40 -4.71
N LEU A 421 28.71 9.39 -3.90
CA LEU A 421 28.95 9.53 -2.46
C LEU A 421 30.20 10.37 -2.12
N SER A 422 31.10 10.60 -3.07
CA SER A 422 32.28 11.47 -2.92
C SER A 422 32.12 12.83 -3.59
N SER A 423 31.02 13.09 -4.28
CA SER A 423 30.78 14.33 -5.03
C SER A 423 30.63 15.56 -4.12
N PRO A 424 30.84 16.79 -4.64
CA PRO A 424 30.50 18.01 -3.93
C PRO A 424 29.02 18.08 -3.51
N ALA A 425 28.09 17.57 -4.32
CA ALA A 425 26.67 17.48 -3.95
C ALA A 425 26.45 16.65 -2.68
N TRP A 426 27.16 15.54 -2.53
CA TRP A 426 27.07 14.67 -1.37
C TRP A 426 27.79 15.22 -0.14
N THR A 427 29.01 15.73 -0.33
CA THR A 427 29.88 16.13 0.79
C THR A 427 29.60 17.53 1.33
N GLN A 428 29.04 18.43 0.51
CA GLN A 428 28.81 19.83 0.84
C GLN A 428 27.34 20.21 1.01
N GLN A 429 26.42 19.43 0.42
CA GLN A 429 25.00 19.65 0.45
C GLN A 429 24.26 18.41 0.99
N ARG A 430 22.95 18.54 1.22
CA ARG A 430 22.12 17.41 1.65
C ARG A 430 21.75 16.57 0.44
N SER A 431 22.16 15.32 0.44
CA SER A 431 21.89 14.37 -0.62
C SER A 431 21.31 13.08 -0.06
N LEU A 432 20.37 12.50 -0.81
CA LEU A 432 19.71 11.24 -0.52
C LEU A 432 19.97 10.26 -1.64
N LEU A 433 20.28 9.01 -1.31
CA LEU A 433 20.35 7.88 -2.23
C LEU A 433 19.24 6.89 -1.85
N LEU A 434 18.43 6.52 -2.83
CA LEU A 434 17.44 5.45 -2.78
C LEU A 434 17.90 4.37 -3.76
N LEU A 435 18.15 3.17 -3.24
CA LEU A 435 18.50 1.98 -4.02
C LEU A 435 17.43 0.93 -3.79
N THR A 436 16.81 0.45 -4.85
CA THR A 436 15.78 -0.59 -4.82
C THR A 436 15.88 -1.48 -6.06
N TRP A 437 15.04 -2.49 -6.12
CA TRP A 437 14.80 -3.34 -7.28
C TRP A 437 13.36 -3.13 -7.76
N ASP A 438 13.10 -3.42 -9.01
CA ASP A 438 11.77 -3.28 -9.62
C ASP A 438 10.82 -4.39 -9.16
N GLU A 439 11.23 -5.64 -9.34
CA GLU A 439 10.47 -6.82 -8.97
C GLU A 439 11.37 -7.95 -8.49
N SER A 440 10.80 -8.90 -7.75
CA SER A 440 11.49 -10.13 -7.37
C SER A 440 11.41 -11.16 -8.49
N GLN A 441 12.43 -12.01 -8.62
CA GLN A 441 12.45 -13.08 -9.63
C GLN A 441 11.58 -14.28 -9.23
N ASN A 442 11.65 -14.70 -7.98
CA ASN A 442 11.05 -15.95 -7.51
C ASN A 442 10.43 -15.85 -6.10
N GLU A 443 10.71 -14.81 -5.34
CA GLU A 443 10.10 -14.62 -4.03
C GLU A 443 8.65 -14.19 -4.18
N GLY A 444 7.77 -14.96 -3.58
CA GLY A 444 6.36 -14.60 -3.50
C GLY A 444 6.19 -13.21 -2.87
N TYR A 445 5.17 -12.50 -3.32
CA TYR A 445 4.82 -11.18 -2.83
C TYR A 445 5.80 -10.07 -3.24
N ASN A 446 6.57 -10.27 -4.29
CA ASN A 446 7.42 -9.26 -4.89
C ASN A 446 8.36 -8.56 -3.88
N HIS A 447 8.98 -9.36 -2.97
CA HIS A 447 9.77 -8.88 -1.85
C HIS A 447 11.18 -8.44 -2.30
N LEU A 448 11.54 -7.21 -1.97
CA LEU A 448 12.70 -6.50 -2.51
C LEU A 448 13.63 -5.98 -1.41
N ALA A 449 14.92 -5.91 -1.72
CA ALA A 449 15.85 -5.13 -0.93
C ALA A 449 15.67 -3.64 -1.25
N THR A 450 15.59 -2.79 -0.22
CA THR A 450 15.55 -1.34 -0.39
C THR A 450 16.47 -0.69 0.62
N VAL A 451 17.38 0.15 0.12
CA VAL A 451 18.43 0.80 0.92
C VAL A 451 18.32 2.31 0.77
N VAL A 452 18.37 3.02 1.89
CA VAL A 452 18.30 4.48 1.96
C VAL A 452 19.57 5.00 2.61
N VAL A 453 20.33 5.84 1.92
CA VAL A 453 21.54 6.46 2.46
C VAL A 453 21.42 7.98 2.40
N GLY A 454 21.70 8.66 3.49
CA GLY A 454 21.65 10.12 3.56
C GLY A 454 22.99 10.74 3.86
N SER A 455 23.35 11.79 3.13
CA SER A 455 24.56 12.56 3.44
C SER A 455 24.45 13.24 4.81
N GLN A 456 25.60 13.58 5.42
CA GLN A 456 25.66 14.32 6.67
C GLN A 456 24.91 13.68 7.85
N GLY A 457 24.70 12.35 7.81
CA GLY A 457 24.01 11.63 8.88
C GLY A 457 22.50 11.87 8.95
N THR A 458 21.88 12.33 7.87
CA THR A 458 20.43 12.56 7.80
C THR A 458 19.62 11.26 7.79
N VAL A 459 20.24 10.15 7.45
CA VAL A 459 19.75 8.78 7.66
C VAL A 459 20.67 8.13 8.68
N PRO A 460 20.17 7.66 9.84
CA PRO A 460 21.01 7.02 10.85
C PRO A 460 21.60 5.70 10.33
N ALA A 461 22.90 5.56 10.45
CA ALA A 461 23.65 4.38 9.98
C ALA A 461 23.19 3.09 10.68
N GLY A 462 23.06 2.00 9.93
CA GLY A 462 22.66 0.69 10.43
C GLY A 462 21.18 0.62 10.89
N THR A 463 20.35 1.55 10.45
CA THR A 463 18.90 1.49 10.69
C THR A 463 18.30 0.30 9.93
N SER A 464 17.35 -0.39 10.55
CA SER A 464 16.56 -1.44 9.92
C SER A 464 15.09 -1.22 10.24
N SER A 465 14.21 -1.34 9.25
CA SER A 465 12.77 -1.19 9.43
C SER A 465 12.01 -2.35 8.82
N PRO A 466 11.19 -3.06 9.61
CA PRO A 466 10.30 -4.09 9.14
C PRO A 466 8.90 -3.55 8.77
N LEU A 467 8.74 -2.24 8.65
CA LEU A 467 7.50 -1.66 8.16
C LEU A 467 7.37 -1.96 6.68
N HIS A 468 6.16 -2.28 6.29
CA HIS A 468 5.83 -2.55 4.89
C HIS A 468 5.87 -1.25 4.08
N TYR A 469 6.58 -1.30 2.94
CA TYR A 469 6.68 -0.22 1.95
C TYR A 469 6.59 -0.78 0.54
N ASP A 470 6.26 0.09 -0.41
CA ASP A 470 6.20 -0.22 -1.83
C ASP A 470 6.81 0.90 -2.69
N HIS A 471 6.77 0.76 -3.99
CA HIS A 471 7.29 1.74 -4.94
C HIS A 471 6.58 3.09 -4.86
N TYR A 472 5.29 3.14 -4.51
CA TYR A 472 4.60 4.42 -4.29
C TYR A 472 5.16 5.14 -3.07
N GLY A 473 5.54 4.41 -2.02
CA GLY A 473 6.23 4.95 -0.85
C GLY A 473 7.61 5.52 -1.20
N ILE A 474 8.32 4.92 -2.16
CA ILE A 474 9.58 5.46 -2.69
C ILE A 474 9.33 6.76 -3.46
N GLY A 475 8.37 6.78 -4.39
CA GLY A 475 7.94 8.00 -5.11
C GLY A 475 7.56 9.12 -4.13
N ARG A 476 6.73 8.80 -3.13
CA ARG A 476 6.32 9.73 -2.07
C ARG A 476 7.50 10.27 -1.25
N THR A 477 8.54 9.46 -1.06
CA THR A 477 9.78 9.87 -0.38
C THR A 477 10.57 10.87 -1.22
N ILE A 478 10.69 10.65 -2.53
CA ILE A 478 11.33 11.60 -3.46
C ILE A 478 10.59 12.94 -3.45
N GLU A 479 9.27 12.91 -3.55
CA GLU A 479 8.42 14.11 -3.49
C GLU A 479 8.63 14.87 -2.18
N SER A 480 8.58 14.18 -1.05
CA SER A 480 8.78 14.79 0.27
C SER A 480 10.18 15.37 0.42
N ALA A 481 11.22 14.66 -0.04
CA ALA A 481 12.62 15.09 0.02
C ALA A 481 12.87 16.38 -0.77
N LEU A 482 12.20 16.54 -1.90
CA LEU A 482 12.35 17.69 -2.78
C LEU A 482 11.27 18.77 -2.58
N GLY A 483 10.29 18.53 -1.70
CA GLY A 483 9.18 19.45 -1.44
C GLY A 483 8.20 19.56 -2.61
N LEU A 484 7.95 18.45 -3.30
CA LEU A 484 7.04 18.35 -4.44
C LEU A 484 5.63 17.91 -3.99
N PRO A 485 4.59 18.24 -4.76
CA PRO A 485 3.26 17.67 -4.56
C PRO A 485 3.23 16.20 -4.99
N GLY A 486 2.26 15.43 -4.50
CA GLY A 486 1.94 14.11 -5.05
C GLY A 486 1.46 14.19 -6.50
N LEU A 487 1.76 13.18 -7.28
CA LEU A 487 1.39 13.06 -8.70
C LEU A 487 -0.02 12.49 -8.87
N THR A 488 -0.34 11.49 -8.07
CA THR A 488 -1.61 10.77 -8.10
C THR A 488 -2.15 10.57 -6.67
N ALA A 489 -3.26 9.89 -6.54
CA ALA A 489 -3.74 9.48 -5.23
C ALA A 489 -2.86 8.37 -4.62
N ASN A 490 -2.23 7.52 -5.44
CA ASN A 490 -1.43 6.40 -4.97
C ASN A 490 -0.22 6.86 -4.14
N ASP A 491 0.63 7.68 -4.73
CA ASP A 491 1.79 8.24 -4.06
C ASP A 491 1.39 9.21 -2.95
N THR A 492 0.35 10.03 -3.16
CA THR A 492 -0.15 10.98 -2.15
C THR A 492 -0.56 10.27 -0.86
N TYR A 493 -1.22 9.11 -0.94
CA TYR A 493 -1.66 8.34 0.23
C TYR A 493 -0.69 7.22 0.62
N ALA A 494 0.38 6.99 -0.14
CA ALA A 494 1.45 6.09 0.27
C ALA A 494 2.21 6.65 1.49
N THR A 495 2.70 5.75 2.32
CA THR A 495 3.55 6.12 3.45
C THR A 495 4.97 6.37 2.96
N PRO A 496 5.51 7.60 3.11
CA PRO A 496 6.93 7.83 2.82
C PRO A 496 7.81 6.90 3.68
N LEU A 497 9.04 6.66 3.25
CA LEU A 497 10.00 5.80 3.96
C LEU A 497 10.43 6.39 5.33
N ASN A 498 9.48 6.84 6.11
CA ASN A 498 9.67 7.60 7.36
C ASN A 498 10.63 6.90 8.33
N ALA A 499 10.55 5.57 8.44
CA ALA A 499 11.37 4.81 9.37
C ALA A 499 12.87 4.83 9.02
N ALA A 500 13.23 5.19 7.80
CA ALA A 500 14.63 5.39 7.43
C ALA A 500 15.24 6.66 8.06
N PHE A 501 14.42 7.67 8.34
CA PHE A 501 14.86 9.00 8.81
C PHE A 501 14.63 9.21 10.30
N ALA A 502 13.58 8.62 10.85
CA ALA A 502 13.31 8.67 12.27
C ALA A 502 14.04 7.54 12.99
N PRO A 503 14.67 7.77 14.15
CA PRO A 503 14.97 6.67 15.03
C PRO A 503 13.65 5.95 15.29
N SER A 504 13.64 4.61 15.10
CA SER A 504 12.46 3.80 15.40
C SER A 504 11.90 4.24 16.76
N THR A 505 10.68 4.78 16.77
CA THR A 505 9.97 5.12 18.02
C THR A 505 9.49 3.87 18.74
N ALA A 506 9.74 2.69 18.19
CA ALA A 506 9.64 1.44 18.94
C ALA A 506 10.66 1.50 20.08
N THR A 507 10.21 2.02 21.21
CA THR A 507 11.01 2.16 22.44
C THR A 507 11.36 0.81 23.06
N GLY A 508 10.98 -0.32 22.43
CA GLY A 508 11.19 -1.68 22.90
C GLY A 508 11.16 -2.73 21.78
N PRO A 509 11.54 -3.96 22.11
CA PRO A 509 11.40 -5.09 21.23
C PRO A 509 9.95 -5.33 20.79
N THR A 510 9.75 -5.80 19.57
CA THR A 510 8.43 -6.08 18.98
C THR A 510 8.26 -7.57 18.71
N LEU A 511 7.00 -8.03 18.76
CA LEU A 511 6.56 -9.34 18.31
C LEU A 511 5.15 -9.19 17.73
N THR A 512 4.99 -9.51 16.47
CA THR A 512 3.71 -9.48 15.75
C THR A 512 3.53 -10.81 15.02
N GLY A 513 2.36 -11.08 14.52
CA GLY A 513 2.09 -12.27 13.71
C GLY A 513 1.29 -11.89 12.49
N ASP A 514 1.50 -12.64 11.42
CA ASP A 514 0.80 -12.42 10.15
C ASP A 514 -0.70 -12.81 10.27
N LEU A 515 -1.04 -13.70 11.20
CA LEU A 515 -2.40 -14.17 11.43
C LEU A 515 -2.70 -14.31 12.93
N ASN A 516 -3.85 -13.81 13.37
CA ASN A 516 -4.39 -14.03 14.73
C ASN A 516 -5.22 -15.33 14.84
N ALA A 517 -5.58 -15.92 13.69
CA ALA A 517 -6.33 -17.18 13.63
C ALA A 517 -5.78 -18.04 12.48
N VAL A 518 -5.53 -19.32 12.73
CA VAL A 518 -4.96 -20.28 11.78
C VAL A 518 -5.69 -21.60 11.91
N ALA A 519 -5.98 -22.26 10.79
CA ALA A 519 -6.54 -23.61 10.80
C ALA A 519 -5.58 -24.61 11.48
N ASN A 520 -6.12 -25.60 12.15
CA ASN A 520 -5.29 -26.66 12.76
C ASN A 520 -4.52 -27.42 11.68
N GLY A 521 -3.19 -27.45 11.81
CA GLY A 521 -2.28 -28.00 10.81
C GLY A 521 -1.71 -26.96 9.83
N GLY A 522 -2.23 -25.72 9.83
CA GLY A 522 -1.66 -24.61 9.07
C GLY A 522 -0.39 -24.04 9.70
N ASN A 523 0.11 -22.95 9.15
CA ASN A 523 1.31 -22.27 9.62
C ASN A 523 0.96 -20.92 10.25
N VAL A 524 1.68 -20.52 11.29
CA VAL A 524 1.70 -19.17 11.84
C VAL A 524 3.10 -18.58 11.68
N THR A 525 3.21 -17.44 11.03
CA THR A 525 4.46 -16.70 10.91
C THR A 525 4.46 -15.56 11.92
N LEU A 526 5.53 -15.48 12.71
CA LEU A 526 5.73 -14.46 13.73
C LEU A 526 6.92 -13.60 13.34
N ARG A 527 6.73 -12.29 13.30
CA ARG A 527 7.77 -11.30 13.02
C ARG A 527 8.27 -10.70 14.31
N TYR A 528 9.57 -10.51 14.42
CA TYR A 528 10.22 -9.94 15.60
C TYR A 528 11.16 -8.81 15.20
N GLY A 529 11.35 -7.87 16.12
CA GLY A 529 12.30 -6.76 15.95
C GLY A 529 12.88 -6.29 17.28
N LEU A 530 14.12 -5.84 17.23
CA LEU A 530 14.83 -5.23 18.35
C LEU A 530 15.20 -3.80 18.00
N PRO A 531 15.03 -2.83 18.90
CA PRO A 531 15.33 -1.43 18.62
C PRO A 531 16.82 -1.17 18.34
N ASN A 532 17.70 -2.05 18.82
CA ASN A 532 19.15 -1.93 18.62
C ASN A 532 19.77 -3.28 18.24
N ALA A 533 20.66 -3.28 17.26
CA ALA A 533 21.42 -4.46 16.83
C ALA A 533 22.24 -5.10 17.97
N SER A 534 22.70 -4.30 18.95
CA SER A 534 23.41 -4.81 20.13
C SER A 534 22.57 -5.69 21.06
N GLN A 535 21.25 -5.69 20.91
CA GLN A 535 20.32 -6.57 21.63
C GLN A 535 20.10 -7.89 20.90
N ALA A 536 20.50 -7.98 19.63
CA ALA A 536 20.47 -9.23 18.88
C ALA A 536 21.47 -10.21 19.50
N GLY A 537 21.06 -11.46 19.60
CA GLY A 537 21.90 -12.51 20.17
C GLY A 537 21.52 -13.86 19.60
N PRO A 538 22.53 -14.74 19.34
CA PRO A 538 22.31 -16.02 18.66
C PRO A 538 21.36 -16.96 19.43
N LYS A 539 21.03 -16.58 20.66
CA LYS A 539 20.19 -17.36 21.55
C LYS A 539 18.91 -16.67 21.98
N ASN A 540 18.57 -15.54 21.35
CA ASN A 540 17.22 -15.01 21.42
C ASN A 540 16.28 -15.97 20.69
N TRP A 541 15.03 -16.09 21.14
CA TRP A 541 14.14 -17.10 20.61
C TRP A 541 12.67 -16.73 20.78
N ILE A 542 11.83 -17.29 19.95
CA ILE A 542 10.37 -17.19 20.06
C ILE A 542 9.82 -18.55 20.45
N GLY A 543 8.93 -18.56 21.45
CA GLY A 543 8.23 -19.77 21.91
C GLY A 543 6.73 -19.55 21.95
N LEU A 544 5.96 -20.58 21.52
CA LEU A 544 4.51 -20.63 21.63
C LEU A 544 4.11 -21.46 22.84
N TYR A 545 3.17 -20.94 23.60
CA TYR A 545 2.63 -21.52 24.84
C TYR A 545 1.11 -21.59 24.77
N PRO A 546 0.45 -22.47 25.54
CA PRO A 546 -0.99 -22.34 25.75
C PRO A 546 -1.33 -20.93 26.29
N ALA A 547 -2.44 -20.35 25.87
CA ALA A 547 -2.79 -18.98 26.26
C ALA A 547 -2.83 -18.80 27.79
N GLY A 548 -2.28 -17.68 28.27
CA GLY A 548 -2.17 -17.35 29.69
C GLY A 548 -1.02 -18.04 30.43
N VAL A 549 -0.16 -18.78 29.73
CA VAL A 549 1.03 -19.41 30.34
C VAL A 549 2.20 -18.42 30.32
N THR A 550 2.75 -18.13 31.49
CA THR A 550 3.97 -17.31 31.59
C THR A 550 5.21 -18.15 31.21
N PRO A 551 6.09 -17.64 30.31
CA PRO A 551 7.36 -18.29 30.02
C PRO A 551 8.16 -18.61 31.29
N GLY A 552 8.76 -19.78 31.32
CA GLY A 552 9.51 -20.30 32.51
C GLY A 552 8.67 -21.10 33.51
N SER A 553 7.34 -20.93 33.53
CA SER A 553 6.45 -21.77 34.32
C SER A 553 6.18 -23.13 33.65
N ARG A 554 6.29 -23.19 32.32
CA ARG A 554 6.19 -24.39 31.47
C ARG A 554 7.12 -24.25 30.28
N SER A 555 7.47 -25.37 29.66
CA SER A 555 8.16 -25.39 28.38
C SER A 555 7.24 -24.89 27.25
N ALA A 556 7.82 -24.21 26.27
CA ALA A 556 7.12 -23.87 25.04
C ALA A 556 6.71 -25.16 24.29
N LEU A 557 5.55 -25.12 23.64
CA LEU A 557 5.06 -26.23 22.81
C LEU A 557 5.90 -26.40 21.55
N THR A 558 6.29 -25.26 20.97
CA THR A 558 7.24 -25.17 19.87
C THR A 558 8.02 -23.87 20.00
N TRP A 559 9.21 -23.82 19.43
CA TRP A 559 10.08 -22.65 19.52
C TRP A 559 11.12 -22.61 18.41
N SER A 560 11.70 -21.43 18.15
CA SER A 560 12.80 -21.23 17.21
C SER A 560 13.74 -20.12 17.68
N TYR A 561 15.02 -20.23 17.39
CA TYR A 561 15.97 -19.15 17.60
C TYR A 561 15.75 -18.00 16.59
N THR A 562 16.11 -16.80 17.03
CA THR A 562 15.98 -15.54 16.30
C THR A 562 17.29 -14.76 16.44
N PRO A 563 18.36 -15.16 15.74
CA PRO A 563 19.70 -14.62 15.97
C PRO A 563 19.88 -13.18 15.50
N ASN A 564 19.01 -12.72 14.62
CA ASN A 564 19.13 -11.42 13.97
C ASN A 564 18.42 -10.31 14.77
N GLN A 565 18.67 -9.05 14.39
CA GLN A 565 17.99 -7.89 14.98
C GLN A 565 16.49 -7.91 14.67
N SER A 566 16.10 -8.35 13.49
CA SER A 566 14.72 -8.53 13.06
C SER A 566 14.60 -9.73 12.14
N GLY A 567 13.39 -10.18 11.91
CA GLY A 567 13.10 -11.30 11.03
C GLY A 567 11.75 -11.94 11.29
N ALA A 568 11.51 -13.06 10.63
CA ALA A 568 10.32 -13.86 10.80
C ALA A 568 10.66 -15.33 11.11
N VAL A 569 9.79 -16.00 11.86
CA VAL A 569 9.85 -17.44 12.10
C VAL A 569 8.47 -18.03 11.91
N THR A 570 8.39 -19.15 11.21
CA THR A 570 7.14 -19.84 10.91
C THR A 570 7.01 -21.12 11.75
N PHE A 571 5.86 -21.31 12.37
CA PHE A 571 5.54 -22.47 13.19
C PHE A 571 4.36 -23.24 12.61
N ALA A 572 4.53 -24.52 12.36
CA ALA A 572 3.42 -25.40 12.00
C ALA A 572 2.52 -25.65 13.21
N THR A 573 1.24 -25.28 13.13
CA THR A 573 0.28 -25.42 14.23
C THR A 573 -0.04 -26.88 14.57
N GLY A 574 0.22 -27.82 13.66
CA GLY A 574 0.14 -29.25 13.95
C GLY A 574 1.09 -29.76 15.06
N LYS A 575 2.07 -28.96 15.47
CA LYS A 575 2.92 -29.22 16.64
C LYS A 575 2.33 -28.71 17.96
N LEU A 576 1.22 -27.98 17.91
CA LEU A 576 0.50 -27.49 19.08
C LEU A 576 -0.49 -28.53 19.60
N SER A 577 -1.12 -28.26 20.73
CA SER A 577 -2.01 -29.23 21.41
C SER A 577 -3.41 -29.36 20.77
N GLY A 578 -3.59 -28.93 19.51
CA GLY A 578 -4.86 -28.94 18.80
C GLY A 578 -5.51 -27.57 18.72
N ALA A 579 -6.80 -27.51 18.44
CA ALA A 579 -7.57 -26.26 18.40
C ALA A 579 -7.52 -25.55 19.77
N GLY A 580 -7.34 -24.24 19.77
CA GLY A 580 -7.23 -23.44 20.99
C GLY A 580 -6.48 -22.13 20.79
N ARG A 581 -6.33 -21.36 21.88
CA ARG A 581 -5.57 -20.12 21.87
C ARG A 581 -4.16 -20.35 22.41
N TYR A 582 -3.18 -19.72 21.77
CA TYR A 582 -1.76 -19.83 22.07
C TYR A 582 -1.14 -18.45 22.14
N ASP A 583 -0.23 -18.26 23.09
CA ASP A 583 0.51 -17.02 23.28
C ASP A 583 1.96 -17.21 22.84
N ALA A 584 2.43 -16.38 21.93
CA ALA A 584 3.82 -16.32 21.50
C ALA A 584 4.57 -15.25 22.29
N TYR A 585 5.80 -15.57 22.69
CA TYR A 585 6.69 -14.65 23.38
C TYR A 585 8.06 -14.63 22.73
N TYR A 586 8.62 -13.44 22.56
CA TYR A 586 10.01 -13.23 22.18
C TYR A 586 10.86 -13.13 23.45
N LEU A 587 11.88 -13.98 23.57
CA LEU A 587 12.60 -14.26 24.79
C LEU A 587 14.11 -14.11 24.60
N ALA A 588 14.82 -13.68 25.66
CA ALA A 588 16.24 -13.36 25.60
C ALA A 588 17.15 -14.55 26.01
N ASN A 589 18.20 -14.81 25.24
CA ASN A 589 19.43 -15.55 25.60
C ASN A 589 19.20 -16.91 26.27
N ASP A 590 18.46 -17.82 25.65
CA ASP A 590 18.04 -19.11 26.22
C ASP A 590 17.29 -19.01 27.57
N GLY A 591 16.98 -17.79 27.99
CA GLY A 591 16.24 -17.50 29.22
C GLY A 591 14.77 -17.27 28.97
N TYR A 592 14.05 -16.92 30.04
CA TYR A 592 12.61 -16.60 29.98
C TYR A 592 12.31 -15.12 30.21
N SER A 593 13.33 -14.28 30.12
CA SER A 593 13.10 -12.81 30.10
C SER A 593 12.39 -12.42 28.83
N VAL A 594 11.18 -11.88 28.98
CA VAL A 594 10.34 -11.48 27.85
C VAL A 594 10.89 -10.19 27.25
N LEU A 595 11.26 -10.24 25.97
CA LEU A 595 11.60 -9.08 25.15
C LEU A 595 10.32 -8.43 24.60
N ALA A 596 9.42 -9.24 24.01
CA ALA A 596 8.13 -8.79 23.50
C ALA A 596 7.06 -9.89 23.59
N GLY A 597 5.79 -9.49 23.50
CA GLY A 597 4.64 -10.39 23.59
C GLY A 597 3.83 -10.20 24.89
N PRO A 598 2.73 -10.96 25.09
CA PRO A 598 2.32 -12.04 24.21
C PRO A 598 1.67 -11.53 22.90
N PHE A 599 1.91 -12.24 21.82
CA PHE A 599 1.07 -12.23 20.64
C PHE A 599 0.17 -13.48 20.69
N THR A 600 -1.15 -13.29 20.63
CA THR A 600 -2.08 -14.41 20.76
C THR A 600 -2.55 -14.88 19.39
N VAL A 601 -2.41 -16.17 19.10
CA VAL A 601 -2.96 -16.84 17.92
C VAL A 601 -4.04 -17.83 18.31
N THR A 602 -5.13 -17.88 17.56
CA THR A 602 -6.19 -18.88 17.70
C THR A 602 -6.03 -19.95 16.63
N VAL A 603 -5.95 -21.20 17.04
CA VAL A 603 -5.91 -22.37 16.14
C VAL A 603 -7.30 -23.02 16.17
N GLY A 604 -7.96 -23.08 14.99
CA GLY A 604 -9.32 -23.57 14.86
C GLY A 604 -9.46 -24.92 14.16
#